data_9f3a2333bc9b888fab1087eabe46b339
#
_entry.id   9f3a2333bc9b888fab1087eabe46b339
#
_cell.length_a   1.000
_cell.length_b   1.000
_cell.length_c   1.000
_cell.angle_alpha   90.00
_cell.angle_beta   90.00
_cell.angle_gamma   90.00
#
_symmetry.space_group_name_H-M   'P 1'
#
loop_
_entity.id
_entity.type
_entity.pdbx_description
1 polymer ?
#
loop_
_entity_poly.entity_id
_entity_poly.type
_entity_poly.pdbx_seq_one_letter_code
_entity_poly.pdbx_strand_id
1 'polypeptide(L)'
;MPTINYLPLITQLSGGDNLVLWVPNQGDSRRASITTFIQFIEENFDGVVCNTVQTTATTFAQLPNAVGSAGARALITDGSTATFGATVAGGGANIVPVWSNGTNWKVG
;
A
#
# COMPACT_ATOMS: atom_id res chain seq x y z
N MET A 1 12.27 -36.74 7.58
CA MET A 1 11.66 -35.43 7.30
C MET A 1 12.28 -34.87 6.03
N PRO A 2 11.50 -34.41 5.07
CA PRO A 2 12.07 -33.74 3.89
C PRO A 2 12.74 -32.44 4.30
N THR A 3 13.80 -32.06 3.61
CA THR A 3 14.40 -30.73 3.76
C THR A 3 13.53 -29.68 3.06
N ILE A 4 13.75 -28.41 3.40
CA ILE A 4 13.00 -27.30 2.79
C ILE A 4 13.12 -27.32 1.26
N ASN A 5 14.28 -27.70 0.72
CA ASN A 5 14.51 -27.76 -0.73
C ASN A 5 13.63 -28.76 -1.48
N TYR A 6 13.07 -29.74 -0.78
CA TYR A 6 12.22 -30.78 -1.35
C TYR A 6 10.73 -30.53 -1.13
N LEU A 7 10.36 -29.42 -0.51
CA LEU A 7 8.97 -29.03 -0.38
C LEU A 7 8.44 -28.49 -1.72
N PRO A 8 7.17 -28.75 -2.04
CA PRO A 8 6.57 -28.20 -3.24
C PRO A 8 6.62 -26.68 -3.25
N LEU A 9 6.88 -26.11 -4.42
CA LEU A 9 6.79 -24.66 -4.60
C LEU A 9 5.35 -24.20 -4.55
N ILE A 10 5.11 -23.06 -3.91
CA ILE A 10 3.84 -22.35 -3.95
C ILE A 10 3.99 -21.13 -4.85
N THR A 11 3.00 -20.89 -5.71
CA THR A 11 3.00 -19.77 -6.67
C THR A 11 2.06 -18.65 -6.26
N GLN A 12 1.19 -18.89 -5.28
CA GLN A 12 0.25 -17.90 -4.76
C GLN A 12 0.15 -18.06 -3.26
N LEU A 13 0.00 -16.92 -2.57
CA LEU A 13 -0.21 -16.88 -1.12
C LEU A 13 -1.57 -16.26 -0.81
N SER A 14 -2.19 -16.72 0.26
CA SER A 14 -3.38 -16.10 0.84
C SER A 14 -3.15 -15.79 2.32
N GLY A 15 -4.00 -14.94 2.89
CA GLY A 15 -3.82 -14.45 4.27
C GLY A 15 -3.80 -15.54 5.34
N GLY A 16 -4.45 -16.68 5.07
CA GLY A 16 -4.46 -17.83 6.00
C GLY A 16 -3.24 -18.76 5.89
N ASP A 17 -2.40 -18.58 4.87
CA ASP A 17 -1.18 -19.36 4.72
C ASP A 17 -0.20 -19.03 5.85
N ASN A 18 0.70 -19.97 6.16
CA ASN A 18 1.60 -19.83 7.30
C ASN A 18 3.06 -19.81 6.87
N LEU A 19 3.84 -19.00 7.56
CA LEU A 19 5.29 -19.01 7.55
C LEU A 19 5.81 -19.71 8.81
N VAL A 20 6.91 -20.46 8.68
CA VAL A 20 7.62 -21.04 9.81
C VAL A 20 8.76 -20.10 10.20
N LEU A 21 8.79 -19.69 11.46
CA LEU A 21 9.77 -18.77 12.01
C LEU A 21 10.49 -19.41 13.20
N TRP A 22 11.80 -19.17 13.30
CA TRP A 22 12.54 -19.43 14.52
C TRP A 22 12.41 -18.22 15.45
N VAL A 23 11.93 -18.43 16.68
CA VAL A 23 11.74 -17.36 17.66
C VAL A 23 12.77 -17.55 18.78
N PRO A 24 13.90 -16.79 18.78
CA PRO A 24 15.00 -16.99 19.73
C PRO A 24 14.56 -16.86 21.19
N ASN A 25 13.69 -15.92 21.51
CA ASN A 25 13.22 -15.69 22.88
C ASN A 25 12.36 -16.84 23.43
N GLN A 26 11.84 -17.69 22.56
CA GLN A 26 11.02 -18.84 22.94
C GLN A 26 11.74 -20.15 22.74
N GLY A 27 12.91 -20.13 22.09
CA GLY A 27 13.77 -21.29 21.91
C GLY A 27 13.22 -22.37 20.99
N ASP A 28 12.20 -22.09 20.17
CA ASP A 28 11.61 -23.05 19.26
C ASP A 28 11.10 -22.40 17.97
N SER A 29 10.64 -23.25 17.04
CA SER A 29 10.02 -22.79 15.81
C SER A 29 8.55 -22.48 16.05
N ARG A 30 8.07 -21.37 15.52
CA ARG A 30 6.68 -20.96 15.56
C ARG A 30 6.18 -20.72 14.15
N ARG A 31 4.88 -20.68 13.98
CA ARG A 31 4.24 -20.30 12.73
C ARG A 31 3.51 -18.99 12.88
N ALA A 32 3.53 -18.21 11.81
CA ALA A 32 2.72 -17.00 11.69
C ALA A 32 1.95 -17.06 10.38
N SER A 33 0.70 -16.60 10.37
CA SER A 33 -0.05 -16.45 9.13
C SER A 33 0.53 -15.30 8.30
N ILE A 34 0.29 -15.32 7.00
CA ILE A 34 0.68 -14.20 6.11
C ILE A 34 0.01 -12.90 6.58
N THR A 35 -1.24 -12.94 7.02
CA THR A 35 -1.93 -11.78 7.58
C THR A 35 -1.19 -11.20 8.78
N THR A 36 -0.76 -12.04 9.73
CA THR A 36 0.01 -11.59 10.91
C THR A 36 1.35 -10.98 10.51
N PHE A 37 2.03 -11.57 9.52
CA PHE A 37 3.30 -11.06 9.02
C PHE A 37 3.14 -9.68 8.37
N ILE A 38 2.09 -9.49 7.58
CA ILE A 38 1.78 -8.18 6.97
C ILE A 38 1.47 -7.14 8.04
N GLN A 39 0.68 -7.48 9.06
CA GLN A 39 0.39 -6.58 10.18
C GLN A 39 1.66 -6.13 10.90
N PHE A 40 2.60 -7.05 11.13
CA PHE A 40 3.89 -6.70 11.74
C PHE A 40 4.65 -5.69 10.89
N ILE A 41 4.68 -5.85 9.57
CA ILE A 41 5.34 -4.90 8.66
C ILE A 41 4.66 -3.53 8.75
N GLU A 42 3.34 -3.48 8.69
CA GLU A 42 2.56 -2.23 8.74
C GLU A 42 2.80 -1.46 10.05
N GLU A 43 2.82 -2.17 11.16
CA GLU A 43 3.00 -1.56 12.49
C GLU A 43 4.42 -1.05 12.74
N ASN A 44 5.42 -1.62 12.06
CA ASN A 44 6.82 -1.29 12.25
C ASN A 44 7.43 -0.50 11.08
N PHE A 45 6.60 0.03 10.19
CA PHE A 45 7.03 0.72 8.98
C PHE A 45 7.05 2.22 9.21
N ASP A 46 8.25 2.78 9.43
CA ASP A 46 8.42 4.22 9.72
C ASP A 46 8.55 5.09 8.47
N GLY A 47 8.87 4.50 7.34
CA GLY A 47 9.01 5.27 6.10
C GLY A 47 9.76 4.52 5.02
N VAL A 48 9.79 5.13 3.84
CA VAL A 48 10.50 4.62 2.67
C VAL A 48 11.56 5.62 2.25
N VAL A 49 12.79 5.17 2.10
CA VAL A 49 13.88 5.94 1.49
C VAL A 49 14.24 5.26 0.17
N CYS A 50 13.95 5.92 -0.94
CA CYS A 50 14.21 5.40 -2.28
C CYS A 50 14.46 6.57 -3.24
N ASN A 51 15.06 6.27 -4.41
CA ASN A 51 15.33 7.31 -5.40
C ASN A 51 14.05 7.83 -6.07
N THR A 52 13.08 6.95 -6.32
CA THR A 52 11.81 7.32 -6.95
C THR A 52 10.67 6.47 -6.40
N VAL A 53 9.49 7.09 -6.32
CA VAL A 53 8.23 6.38 -6.03
C VAL A 53 7.31 6.57 -7.22
N GLN A 54 6.85 5.47 -7.81
CA GLN A 54 5.87 5.50 -8.89
C GLN A 54 4.52 5.03 -8.36
N THR A 55 3.52 5.90 -8.43
CA THR A 55 2.15 5.55 -8.08
C THR A 55 1.39 5.10 -9.32
N THR A 56 0.55 4.09 -9.18
CA THR A 56 -0.34 3.66 -10.27
C THR A 56 -1.34 4.76 -10.58
N ALA A 57 -1.43 5.16 -11.85
CA ALA A 57 -2.40 6.17 -12.28
C ALA A 57 -3.84 5.62 -12.13
N THR A 58 -4.74 6.47 -11.67
CA THR A 58 -6.14 6.13 -11.44
C THR A 58 -7.05 7.28 -11.87
N THR A 59 -8.35 7.12 -11.75
CA THR A 59 -9.31 8.19 -11.95
C THR A 59 -9.77 8.78 -10.62
N PHE A 60 -10.31 9.99 -10.65
CA PHE A 60 -10.85 10.62 -9.43
C PHE A 60 -11.90 9.73 -8.74
N ALA A 61 -12.78 9.09 -9.52
CA ALA A 61 -13.84 8.24 -8.98
C ALA A 61 -13.32 7.00 -8.25
N GLN A 62 -12.10 6.56 -8.55
CA GLN A 62 -11.47 5.38 -7.94
C GLN A 62 -10.59 5.74 -6.74
N LEU A 63 -10.39 7.02 -6.43
CA LEU A 63 -9.67 7.42 -5.24
C LEU A 63 -10.43 6.99 -3.98
N PRO A 64 -9.73 6.57 -2.93
CA PRO A 64 -10.37 6.35 -1.64
C PRO A 64 -10.96 7.67 -1.10
N ASN A 65 -11.83 7.56 -0.11
CA ASN A 65 -12.39 8.74 0.54
C ASN A 65 -11.26 9.58 1.15
N ALA A 66 -11.26 10.88 0.87
CA ALA A 66 -10.26 11.79 1.43
C ALA A 66 -10.34 11.87 2.96
N VAL A 67 -11.56 11.74 3.51
CA VAL A 67 -11.75 11.66 4.95
C VAL A 67 -11.18 10.33 5.46
N GLY A 68 -10.27 10.41 6.41
CA GLY A 68 -9.54 9.24 6.92
C GLY A 68 -8.30 8.88 6.11
N SER A 69 -7.98 9.62 5.04
CA SER A 69 -6.80 9.36 4.20
C SER A 69 -5.82 10.55 4.19
N ALA A 70 -5.81 11.37 5.23
CA ALA A 70 -4.94 12.55 5.30
C ALA A 70 -3.48 12.17 5.04
N GLY A 71 -2.83 12.90 4.15
CA GLY A 71 -1.44 12.63 3.75
C GLY A 71 -1.28 11.59 2.65
N ALA A 72 -2.33 10.87 2.27
CA ALA A 72 -2.28 9.94 1.13
C ALA A 72 -1.99 10.70 -0.18
N ARG A 73 -1.25 10.08 -1.07
CA ARG A 73 -0.88 10.62 -2.38
C ARG A 73 -1.28 9.67 -3.49
N ALA A 74 -1.67 10.22 -4.62
CA ALA A 74 -2.05 9.47 -5.80
C ALA A 74 -1.76 10.27 -7.08
N LEU A 75 -1.92 9.63 -8.23
CA LEU A 75 -1.87 10.26 -9.54
C LEU A 75 -3.20 9.99 -10.24
N ILE A 76 -3.90 11.03 -10.67
CA ILE A 76 -5.13 10.89 -11.44
C ILE A 76 -4.94 11.32 -12.89
N THR A 77 -5.74 10.74 -13.78
CA THR A 77 -5.66 10.98 -15.22
C THR A 77 -6.81 11.83 -15.77
N ASP A 78 -7.83 12.08 -14.96
CA ASP A 78 -9.07 12.75 -15.38
C ASP A 78 -9.36 14.01 -14.55
N GLY A 79 -8.35 14.67 -14.03
CA GLY A 79 -8.53 15.91 -13.25
C GLY A 79 -9.18 17.02 -14.04
N SER A 80 -10.16 17.70 -13.44
CA SER A 80 -10.83 18.85 -14.06
C SER A 80 -9.96 20.10 -14.08
N THR A 81 -8.92 20.16 -13.26
CA THR A 81 -7.98 21.28 -13.17
C THR A 81 -6.58 20.77 -12.85
N ALA A 82 -5.58 21.54 -13.25
CA ALA A 82 -4.18 21.32 -12.89
C ALA A 82 -3.64 22.40 -11.94
N THR A 83 -4.50 23.25 -11.41
CA THR A 83 -4.10 24.35 -10.53
C THR A 83 -3.67 23.81 -9.17
N PHE A 84 -2.44 24.11 -8.76
CA PHE A 84 -1.89 23.69 -7.46
C PHE A 84 -2.79 24.15 -6.31
N GLY A 85 -3.07 23.25 -5.38
CA GLY A 85 -3.90 23.51 -4.21
C GLY A 85 -5.40 23.50 -4.46
N ALA A 86 -5.86 23.41 -5.71
CA ALA A 86 -7.28 23.34 -6.03
C ALA A 86 -7.88 22.04 -5.51
N THR A 87 -9.16 22.07 -5.16
CA THR A 87 -9.91 20.86 -4.85
C THR A 87 -10.11 20.02 -6.11
N VAL A 88 -9.80 18.75 -6.02
CA VAL A 88 -9.83 17.83 -7.14
C VAL A 88 -11.26 17.43 -7.47
N ALA A 89 -11.57 17.41 -8.75
CA ALA A 89 -12.77 16.79 -9.31
C ALA A 89 -12.39 16.01 -10.56
N GLY A 90 -13.22 15.05 -10.95
CA GLY A 90 -13.06 14.29 -12.18
C GLY A 90 -13.72 14.95 -13.37
N GLY A 91 -13.72 14.24 -14.50
CA GLY A 91 -14.39 14.66 -15.73
C GLY A 91 -13.56 15.54 -16.66
N GLY A 92 -12.29 15.77 -16.34
CA GLY A 92 -11.34 16.45 -17.21
C GLY A 92 -10.35 15.49 -17.87
N ALA A 93 -9.26 16.06 -18.37
CA ALA A 93 -8.19 15.31 -19.03
C ALA A 93 -6.80 15.65 -18.46
N ASN A 94 -6.74 16.24 -17.28
CA ASN A 94 -5.47 16.60 -16.67
C ASN A 94 -4.88 15.43 -15.90
N ILE A 95 -3.63 15.09 -16.20
CA ILE A 95 -2.85 14.12 -15.42
C ILE A 95 -2.13 14.91 -14.33
N VAL A 96 -2.55 14.72 -13.08
CA VAL A 96 -2.04 15.52 -11.96
C VAL A 96 -1.80 14.68 -10.73
N PRO A 97 -0.71 14.95 -9.99
CA PRO A 97 -0.54 14.40 -8.66
C PRO A 97 -1.54 15.06 -7.71
N VAL A 98 -2.05 14.26 -6.77
CA VAL A 98 -3.04 14.72 -5.79
C VAL A 98 -2.68 14.21 -4.40
N TRP A 99 -3.14 14.92 -3.38
CA TRP A 99 -2.95 14.53 -2.00
C TRP A 99 -4.20 14.81 -1.19
N SER A 100 -4.44 14.03 -0.16
CA SER A 100 -5.58 14.24 0.73
C SER A 100 -5.18 15.10 1.92
N ASN A 101 -5.96 16.14 2.19
CA ASN A 101 -5.81 16.98 3.38
C ASN A 101 -6.68 16.48 4.56
N GLY A 102 -7.30 15.31 4.43
CA GLY A 102 -8.21 14.75 5.43
C GLY A 102 -9.67 15.13 5.23
N THR A 103 -9.96 16.03 4.27
CA THR A 103 -11.33 16.45 3.93
C THR A 103 -11.58 16.32 2.42
N ASN A 104 -10.62 16.78 1.63
CA ASN A 104 -10.70 16.77 0.18
C ASN A 104 -9.36 16.32 -0.42
N TRP A 105 -9.43 15.82 -1.64
CA TRP A 105 -8.25 15.64 -2.47
C TRP A 105 -7.86 17.00 -3.09
N LYS A 106 -6.58 17.32 -3.08
CA LYS A 106 -6.00 18.56 -3.58
C LYS A 106 -4.97 18.29 -4.65
N VAL A 107 -4.85 19.19 -5.62
CA VAL A 107 -3.80 19.12 -6.64
C VAL A 107 -2.46 19.53 -6.05
N GLY A 108 -1.42 18.71 -6.31
CA GLY A 108 -0.06 19.05 -5.88
C GLY A 108 0.84 17.95 -5.42
#